data_43ef6f5054ac14f6281a4c0c454f08fd
#
_entry.id   43ef6f5054ac14f6281a4c0c454f08fd
#
_cell.length_a   1.000
_cell.length_b   1.000
_cell.length_c   1.000
_cell.angle_alpha   90.00
_cell.angle_beta   90.00
_cell.angle_gamma   90.00
#
_symmetry.space_group_name_H-M   'P 1'
#
loop_
_entity.id
_entity.type
_entity.pdbx_description
1 polymer ?
#
loop_
_entity_poly.entity_id
_entity_poly.type
_entity_poly.pdbx_seq_one_letter_code
_entity_poly.pdbx_strand_id
1 'polypeptide(L)'
;MEQEFILIIVLIFGGVFVATLSWYGIRISKNDEPDYPHNHSYRYICSVAGIIFSIFYSILLVVSIINGDFDPENRLQTKTQQVTSVEKSGDKITIYNSDSYKIVIDLKENTESLYHNSEKLENVTINGYWDLRDNYQYIKNKDLLVNTDYTISKKGIVKSVYIEVVKNKNKDDFKVEY
;
A
#
# COMPACT_ATOMS: atom_id res chain seq x y z
N MET A 1 14.18 8.13 -10.33
CA MET A 1 15.54 8.19 -9.75
C MET A 1 15.85 9.58 -9.16
N GLU A 2 15.74 10.66 -9.93
CA GLU A 2 16.08 12.02 -9.41
C GLU A 2 15.18 12.48 -8.26
N GLN A 3 13.86 12.29 -8.34
CA GLN A 3 12.94 12.78 -7.30
C GLN A 3 13.13 12.06 -5.96
N GLU A 4 13.50 10.79 -5.97
CA GLU A 4 13.72 10.00 -4.77
C GLU A 4 15.02 10.35 -4.09
N PHE A 5 16.06 10.59 -4.89
CA PHE A 5 17.35 11.07 -4.38
C PHE A 5 17.19 12.45 -3.73
N ILE A 6 16.42 13.33 -4.34
CA ILE A 6 16.09 14.65 -3.78
C ILE A 6 15.35 14.50 -2.46
N LEU A 7 14.37 13.59 -2.37
CA LEU A 7 13.61 13.36 -1.14
C LEU A 7 14.52 12.90 0.01
N ILE A 8 15.40 11.93 -0.24
CA ILE A 8 16.36 11.43 0.76
C ILE A 8 17.29 12.56 1.22
N ILE A 9 17.80 13.38 0.30
CA ILE A 9 18.63 14.53 0.63
C ILE A 9 17.85 15.51 1.52
N VAL A 10 16.63 15.87 1.15
CA VAL A 10 15.80 16.80 1.93
C VAL A 10 15.54 16.26 3.35
N LEU A 11 15.28 14.96 3.48
CA LEU A 11 15.05 14.32 4.77
C LEU A 11 16.31 14.32 5.65
N ILE A 12 17.48 14.04 5.09
CA ILE A 12 18.76 14.08 5.81
C ILE A 12 19.08 15.51 6.25
N PHE A 13 18.97 16.48 5.35
CA PHE A 13 19.22 17.88 5.67
C PHE A 13 18.24 18.43 6.68
N GLY A 14 16.96 18.03 6.61
CA GLY A 14 15.93 18.38 7.60
C GLY A 14 16.29 17.89 9.00
N GLY A 15 16.71 16.63 9.13
CA GLY A 15 17.15 16.06 10.41
C GLY A 15 18.38 16.78 10.99
N VAL A 16 19.41 17.04 10.17
CA VAL A 16 20.61 17.78 10.57
C VAL A 16 20.25 19.21 10.98
N PHE A 17 19.37 19.87 10.24
CA PHE A 17 18.94 21.23 10.55
C PHE A 17 18.24 21.32 11.91
N VAL A 18 17.29 20.42 12.19
CA VAL A 18 16.60 20.36 13.49
C VAL A 18 17.59 20.08 14.63
N ALA A 19 18.52 19.15 14.44
CA ALA A 19 19.55 18.84 15.44
C ALA A 19 20.44 20.06 15.73
N THR A 20 20.83 20.79 14.69
CA THR A 20 21.69 21.98 14.81
C THR A 20 20.96 23.12 15.53
N LEU A 21 19.69 23.38 15.19
CA LEU A 21 18.88 24.38 15.89
C LEU A 21 18.67 24.01 17.36
N SER A 22 18.42 22.74 17.65
CA SER A 22 18.26 22.25 19.02
C SER A 22 19.53 22.40 19.84
N TRP A 23 20.69 22.07 19.25
CA TRP A 23 22.00 22.26 19.90
C TRP A 23 22.31 23.74 20.16
N TYR A 24 21.99 24.60 19.20
CA TYR A 24 22.15 26.05 19.34
C TYR A 24 21.24 26.59 20.45
N GLY A 25 20.00 26.12 20.55
CA GLY A 25 19.08 26.44 21.64
C GLY A 25 19.63 26.07 23.02
N ILE A 26 20.25 24.90 23.16
CA ILE A 26 20.93 24.47 24.41
C ILE A 26 22.09 25.40 24.74
N ARG A 27 22.90 25.76 23.74
CA ARG A 27 24.07 26.64 23.92
C ARG A 27 23.64 28.03 24.40
N ILE A 28 22.63 28.63 23.80
CA ILE A 28 22.08 29.91 24.21
C ILE A 28 21.53 29.79 25.64
N SER A 29 20.73 28.77 25.91
CA SER A 29 20.12 28.53 27.22
C SER A 29 21.12 28.39 28.36
N LYS A 30 22.37 27.95 28.07
CA LYS A 30 23.45 27.86 29.06
C LYS A 30 24.16 29.21 29.31
N ASN A 31 24.10 30.13 28.34
CA ASN A 31 24.79 31.39 28.40
C ASN A 31 23.89 32.56 28.82
N ASP A 32 22.58 32.37 28.89
CA ASP A 32 21.66 33.39 29.34
C ASP A 32 21.80 33.64 30.84
N GLU A 33 21.88 34.89 31.26
CA GLU A 33 21.90 35.30 32.66
C GLU A 33 20.57 34.98 33.37
N PRO A 34 20.60 34.82 34.73
CA PRO A 34 19.52 34.20 35.48
C PRO A 34 18.24 35.05 35.67
N ASP A 35 18.06 36.14 34.96
CA ASP A 35 16.93 37.06 35.17
C ASP A 35 15.54 36.53 34.78
N TYR A 36 15.47 35.40 34.04
CA TYR A 36 14.20 34.78 33.66
C TYR A 36 14.21 33.24 33.79
N PRO A 37 14.13 32.71 35.00
CA PRO A 37 14.29 31.26 35.26
C PRO A 37 13.27 30.37 34.56
N HIS A 38 12.04 30.86 34.33
CA HIS A 38 10.99 30.04 33.69
C HIS A 38 11.20 29.83 32.18
N ASN A 39 11.73 30.82 31.48
CA ASN A 39 12.00 30.69 30.03
C ASN A 39 13.21 29.81 29.72
N HIS A 40 14.18 29.77 30.61
CA HIS A 40 15.40 28.99 30.46
C HIS A 40 15.13 27.47 30.48
N SER A 41 14.36 27.00 31.45
CA SER A 41 14.01 25.58 31.58
C SER A 41 13.19 25.09 30.39
N TYR A 42 12.23 25.88 29.90
CA TYR A 42 11.42 25.52 28.74
C TYR A 42 12.25 25.41 27.46
N ARG A 43 13.10 26.38 27.18
CA ARG A 43 14.00 26.34 25.99
C ARG A 43 14.97 25.15 26.05
N TYR A 44 15.52 24.85 27.20
CA TYR A 44 16.38 23.70 27.41
C TYR A 44 15.64 22.37 27.12
N ILE A 45 14.46 22.19 27.69
CA ILE A 45 13.63 20.99 27.50
C ILE A 45 13.26 20.82 26.01
N CYS A 46 12.82 21.88 25.33
CA CYS A 46 12.48 21.84 23.90
C CYS A 46 13.69 21.49 23.03
N SER A 47 14.86 22.01 23.37
CA SER A 47 16.10 21.73 22.63
C SER A 47 16.57 20.30 22.81
N VAL A 48 16.48 19.75 24.04
CA VAL A 48 16.79 18.34 24.30
C VAL A 48 15.79 17.42 23.58
N ALA A 49 14.50 17.73 23.64
CA ALA A 49 13.47 16.99 22.92
C ALA A 49 13.72 17.00 21.40
N GLY A 50 14.14 18.14 20.83
CA GLY A 50 14.50 18.23 19.42
C GLY A 50 15.67 17.35 19.01
N ILE A 51 16.70 17.23 19.85
CA ILE A 51 17.84 16.34 19.61
C ILE A 51 17.38 14.87 19.66
N ILE A 52 16.61 14.48 20.67
CA ILE A 52 16.09 13.13 20.80
C ILE A 52 15.24 12.77 19.57
N PHE A 53 14.37 13.68 19.16
CA PHE A 53 13.54 13.49 17.96
C PHE A 53 14.38 13.33 16.70
N SER A 54 15.44 14.14 16.51
CA SER A 54 16.34 14.05 15.36
C SER A 54 17.08 12.72 15.32
N ILE A 55 17.53 12.21 16.46
CA ILE A 55 18.21 10.90 16.55
C ILE A 55 17.22 9.79 16.16
N PHE A 56 16.01 9.81 16.76
CA PHE A 56 14.98 8.81 16.47
C PHE A 56 14.57 8.82 14.99
N TYR A 57 14.37 10.00 14.43
CA TYR A 57 14.07 10.18 13.01
C TYR A 57 15.17 9.65 12.10
N SER A 58 16.44 9.90 12.45
CA SER A 58 17.59 9.40 11.68
C SER A 58 17.66 7.87 11.72
N ILE A 59 17.36 7.26 12.85
CA ILE A 59 17.29 5.78 12.98
C ILE A 59 16.19 5.22 12.10
N LEU A 60 14.99 5.80 12.14
CA LEU A 60 13.86 5.36 11.28
C LEU A 60 14.23 5.48 9.80
N LEU A 61 14.88 6.56 9.40
CA LEU A 61 15.29 6.78 8.01
C LEU A 61 16.32 5.74 7.56
N VAL A 62 17.31 5.42 8.40
CA VAL A 62 18.28 4.36 8.11
C VAL A 62 17.61 3.00 8.00
N VAL A 63 16.67 2.68 8.89
CA VAL A 63 15.90 1.42 8.83
C VAL A 63 15.09 1.35 7.53
N SER A 64 14.40 2.41 7.14
CA SER A 64 13.67 2.47 5.86
C SER A 64 14.57 2.30 4.64
N ILE A 65 15.79 2.86 4.66
CA ILE A 65 16.78 2.65 3.58
C ILE A 65 17.22 1.19 3.53
N ILE A 66 17.53 0.59 4.68
CA ILE A 66 17.95 -0.82 4.78
C ILE A 66 16.82 -1.76 4.31
N ASN A 67 15.58 -1.46 4.67
CA ASN A 67 14.41 -2.22 4.24
C ASN A 67 14.08 -2.04 2.75
N GLY A 68 14.71 -1.09 2.07
CA GLY A 68 14.46 -0.80 0.67
C GLY A 68 13.15 -0.05 0.41
N ASP A 69 12.59 0.64 1.41
CA ASP A 69 11.35 1.40 1.27
C ASP A 69 11.47 2.50 0.20
N PHE A 70 12.68 3.00 0.00
CA PHE A 70 13.02 3.99 -1.04
C PHE A 70 13.53 3.37 -2.34
N ASP A 71 13.64 2.03 -2.40
CA ASP A 71 14.04 1.37 -3.64
C ASP A 71 12.91 1.47 -4.67
N PRO A 72 13.14 2.11 -5.83
CA PRO A 72 12.14 2.20 -6.88
C PRO A 72 11.68 0.82 -7.37
N GLU A 73 12.51 -0.22 -7.24
CA GLU A 73 12.12 -1.58 -7.61
C GLU A 73 11.10 -2.21 -6.66
N ASN A 74 11.04 -1.75 -5.40
CA ASN A 74 10.07 -2.22 -4.41
C ASN A 74 8.73 -1.46 -4.47
N ARG A 75 8.62 -0.41 -5.28
CA ARG A 75 7.35 0.30 -5.45
C ARG A 75 6.30 -0.61 -6.05
N LEU A 76 5.18 -0.67 -5.36
CA LEU A 76 4.00 -1.39 -5.82
C LEU A 76 3.27 -0.58 -6.89
N GLN A 77 2.80 -1.26 -7.93
CA GLN A 77 1.95 -0.69 -8.96
C GLN A 77 0.64 -1.47 -8.97
N THR A 78 -0.47 -0.77 -9.10
CA THR A 78 -1.76 -1.41 -9.32
C THR A 78 -1.98 -1.57 -10.82
N LYS A 79 -2.28 -2.80 -11.24
CA LYS A 79 -2.64 -3.13 -12.62
C LYS A 79 -3.99 -3.82 -12.62
N THR A 80 -4.97 -3.18 -13.22
CA THR A 80 -6.28 -3.79 -13.45
C THR A 80 -6.18 -4.84 -14.53
N GLN A 81 -6.68 -6.05 -14.26
CA GLN A 81 -6.73 -7.15 -15.22
C GLN A 81 -8.17 -7.41 -15.65
N GLN A 82 -8.36 -7.61 -16.93
CA GLN A 82 -9.67 -7.94 -17.47
C GLN A 82 -10.04 -9.38 -17.11
N VAL A 83 -11.18 -9.54 -16.44
CA VAL A 83 -11.79 -10.85 -16.19
C VAL A 83 -12.43 -11.35 -17.48
N THR A 84 -12.02 -12.53 -17.93
CA THR A 84 -12.55 -13.17 -19.14
C THR A 84 -13.73 -14.09 -18.82
N SER A 85 -13.66 -14.82 -17.73
CA SER A 85 -14.79 -15.65 -17.25
C SER A 85 -14.74 -15.87 -15.75
N VAL A 86 -15.92 -16.16 -15.19
CA VAL A 86 -16.09 -16.60 -13.80
C VAL A 86 -16.90 -17.88 -13.83
N GLU A 87 -16.33 -18.94 -13.28
CA GLU A 87 -16.94 -20.27 -13.27
C GLU A 87 -17.13 -20.76 -11.83
N LYS A 88 -18.24 -21.49 -11.58
CA LYS A 88 -18.48 -22.14 -10.30
C LYS A 88 -18.68 -23.62 -10.52
N SER A 89 -17.89 -24.42 -9.82
CA SER A 89 -17.98 -25.88 -9.80
C SER A 89 -18.04 -26.37 -8.36
N GLY A 90 -19.22 -26.78 -7.92
CA GLY A 90 -19.47 -27.12 -6.51
C GLY A 90 -19.21 -25.92 -5.59
N ASP A 91 -18.30 -26.10 -4.63
CA ASP A 91 -17.91 -25.07 -3.67
C ASP A 91 -16.74 -24.20 -4.15
N LYS A 92 -16.28 -24.38 -5.40
CA LYS A 92 -15.16 -23.61 -5.94
C LYS A 92 -15.65 -22.57 -6.95
N ILE A 93 -15.14 -21.34 -6.81
CA ILE A 93 -15.27 -20.27 -7.80
C ILE A 93 -13.91 -20.04 -8.43
N THR A 94 -13.88 -20.04 -9.76
CA THR A 94 -12.65 -19.78 -10.55
C THR A 94 -12.85 -18.53 -11.38
N ILE A 95 -11.92 -17.59 -11.28
CA ILE A 95 -11.88 -16.37 -12.09
C ILE A 95 -10.70 -16.49 -13.04
N TYR A 96 -10.95 -16.31 -14.32
CA TYR A 96 -9.93 -16.31 -15.37
C TYR A 96 -9.72 -14.87 -15.87
N ASN A 97 -8.47 -14.49 -15.99
CA ASN A 97 -8.06 -13.17 -16.45
C ASN A 97 -7.31 -13.23 -17.78
N SER A 98 -7.24 -12.11 -18.48
CA SER A 98 -6.64 -12.00 -19.82
C SER A 98 -5.15 -12.37 -19.86
N ASP A 99 -4.40 -12.11 -18.78
CA ASP A 99 -2.95 -12.31 -18.73
C ASP A 99 -2.57 -13.68 -18.13
N SER A 100 -3.38 -14.73 -18.40
CA SER A 100 -3.14 -16.10 -17.92
C SER A 100 -3.14 -16.26 -16.39
N TYR A 101 -3.68 -15.28 -15.68
CA TYR A 101 -3.93 -15.43 -14.24
C TYR A 101 -5.25 -16.16 -14.00
N LYS A 102 -5.22 -17.03 -13.00
CA LYS A 102 -6.39 -17.76 -12.54
C LYS A 102 -6.47 -17.69 -11.02
N ILE A 103 -7.59 -17.18 -10.51
CA ILE A 103 -7.88 -17.14 -9.09
C ILE A 103 -8.84 -18.27 -8.78
N VAL A 104 -8.53 -19.11 -7.80
CA VAL A 104 -9.38 -20.20 -7.33
C VAL A 104 -9.74 -19.92 -5.88
N ILE A 105 -11.04 -19.86 -5.59
CA ILE A 105 -11.59 -19.64 -4.27
C ILE A 105 -12.36 -20.90 -3.89
N ASP A 106 -11.94 -21.57 -2.83
CA ASP A 106 -12.63 -22.72 -2.23
C ASP A 106 -13.51 -22.23 -1.07
N LEU A 107 -14.81 -22.18 -1.31
CA LEU A 107 -15.78 -21.66 -0.33
C LEU A 107 -15.97 -22.59 0.87
N LYS A 108 -15.67 -23.88 0.70
CA LYS A 108 -15.79 -24.88 1.76
C LYS A 108 -14.60 -24.82 2.72
N GLU A 109 -13.41 -24.81 2.15
CA GLU A 109 -12.17 -24.77 2.93
C GLU A 109 -11.78 -23.33 3.32
N ASN A 110 -12.51 -22.32 2.78
CA ASN A 110 -12.24 -20.90 2.96
C ASN A 110 -10.78 -20.53 2.62
N THR A 111 -10.33 -21.04 1.46
CA THR A 111 -8.98 -20.81 0.97
C THR A 111 -9.00 -20.21 -0.43
N GLU A 112 -8.03 -19.34 -0.69
CA GLU A 112 -7.83 -18.71 -1.99
C GLU A 112 -6.43 -19.01 -2.52
N SER A 113 -6.32 -19.09 -3.84
CA SER A 113 -5.06 -19.33 -4.52
C SER A 113 -5.01 -18.60 -5.84
N LEU A 114 -3.88 -17.95 -6.12
CA LEU A 114 -3.57 -17.34 -7.40
C LEU A 114 -2.62 -18.24 -8.19
N TYR A 115 -2.94 -18.44 -9.46
CA TYR A 115 -2.10 -19.15 -10.42
C TYR A 115 -1.72 -18.23 -11.58
N HIS A 116 -0.52 -18.39 -12.10
CA HIS A 116 -0.08 -17.77 -13.34
C HIS A 116 0.55 -18.84 -14.22
N ASN A 117 0.07 -19.00 -15.46
CA ASN A 117 0.49 -20.08 -16.37
C ASN A 117 0.43 -21.48 -15.73
N SER A 118 -0.61 -21.75 -14.93
CA SER A 118 -0.83 -23.00 -14.16
C SER A 118 0.10 -23.24 -12.96
N GLU A 119 1.04 -22.35 -12.68
CA GLU A 119 1.88 -22.37 -11.49
C GLU A 119 1.21 -21.59 -10.35
N LYS A 120 1.15 -22.18 -9.14
CA LYS A 120 0.61 -21.52 -7.97
C LYS A 120 1.60 -20.48 -7.46
N LEU A 121 1.13 -19.25 -7.28
CA LEU A 121 1.92 -18.16 -6.69
C LEU A 121 1.78 -18.20 -5.17
N GLU A 122 2.92 -18.17 -4.49
CA GLU A 122 2.98 -18.16 -3.03
C GLU A 122 3.01 -16.73 -2.48
N ASN A 123 2.55 -16.56 -1.23
CA ASN A 123 2.60 -15.28 -0.51
C ASN A 123 1.81 -14.14 -1.19
N VAL A 124 0.70 -14.46 -1.84
CA VAL A 124 -0.22 -13.49 -2.44
C VAL A 124 -1.46 -13.38 -1.57
N THR A 125 -1.83 -12.16 -1.21
CA THR A 125 -3.08 -11.87 -0.48
C THR A 125 -4.21 -11.62 -1.47
N ILE A 126 -5.35 -12.30 -1.32
CA ILE A 126 -6.53 -12.12 -2.16
C ILE A 126 -7.68 -11.55 -1.29
N ASN A 127 -8.23 -10.41 -1.70
CA ASN A 127 -9.25 -9.68 -0.96
C ASN A 127 -10.49 -9.44 -1.84
N GLY A 128 -11.63 -9.13 -1.22
CA GLY A 128 -12.87 -8.74 -1.90
C GLY A 128 -13.69 -9.89 -2.48
N TYR A 129 -13.28 -11.15 -2.31
CA TYR A 129 -13.93 -12.31 -2.94
C TYR A 129 -15.28 -12.72 -2.29
N TRP A 130 -15.59 -12.18 -1.11
CA TRP A 130 -16.83 -12.51 -0.40
C TRP A 130 -18.08 -12.18 -1.21
N ASP A 131 -18.06 -11.09 -1.95
CA ASP A 131 -19.16 -10.63 -2.79
C ASP A 131 -19.46 -11.59 -3.95
N LEU A 132 -18.49 -12.41 -4.38
CA LEU A 132 -18.66 -13.38 -5.45
C LEU A 132 -19.65 -14.49 -5.07
N ARG A 133 -19.63 -14.94 -3.82
CA ARG A 133 -20.48 -16.02 -3.33
C ARG A 133 -21.95 -15.65 -3.48
N ASP A 134 -22.31 -14.49 -2.98
CA ASP A 134 -23.70 -14.05 -2.89
C ASP A 134 -24.21 -13.52 -4.23
N ASN A 135 -23.32 -13.03 -5.08
CA ASN A 135 -23.67 -12.41 -6.37
C ASN A 135 -23.41 -13.31 -7.58
N TYR A 136 -23.00 -14.58 -7.40
CA TYR A 136 -22.60 -15.43 -8.53
C TYR A 136 -23.67 -15.55 -9.62
N GLN A 137 -24.95 -15.63 -9.28
CA GLN A 137 -26.02 -15.74 -10.27
C GLN A 137 -26.14 -14.47 -11.13
N TYR A 138 -25.98 -13.29 -10.53
CA TYR A 138 -26.01 -12.02 -11.24
C TYR A 138 -24.77 -11.86 -12.13
N ILE A 139 -23.60 -12.35 -11.69
CA ILE A 139 -22.38 -12.38 -12.48
C ILE A 139 -22.55 -13.30 -13.69
N LYS A 140 -23.10 -14.50 -13.49
CA LYS A 140 -23.40 -15.46 -14.56
C LYS A 140 -24.34 -14.87 -15.60
N ASN A 141 -25.35 -14.12 -15.17
CA ASN A 141 -26.33 -13.47 -16.03
C ASN A 141 -25.80 -12.15 -16.65
N LYS A 142 -24.57 -11.75 -16.34
CA LYS A 142 -23.95 -10.48 -16.76
C LYS A 142 -24.67 -9.22 -16.25
N ASP A 143 -25.44 -9.33 -15.16
CA ASP A 143 -26.00 -8.17 -14.48
C ASP A 143 -24.93 -7.47 -13.65
N LEU A 144 -23.97 -8.24 -13.15
CA LEU A 144 -22.77 -7.78 -12.48
C LEU A 144 -21.51 -8.23 -13.22
N LEU A 145 -20.48 -7.43 -13.16
CA LEU A 145 -19.14 -7.71 -13.69
C LEU A 145 -18.17 -7.87 -12.54
N VAL A 146 -17.09 -8.58 -12.79
CA VAL A 146 -15.99 -8.75 -11.84
C VAL A 146 -14.78 -8.01 -12.38
N ASN A 147 -14.21 -7.14 -11.57
CA ASN A 147 -12.93 -6.51 -11.81
C ASN A 147 -11.88 -7.11 -10.88
N THR A 148 -10.64 -7.14 -11.33
CA THR A 148 -9.52 -7.61 -10.51
C THR A 148 -8.35 -6.63 -10.63
N ASP A 149 -7.90 -6.12 -9.50
CA ASP A 149 -6.77 -5.22 -9.40
C ASP A 149 -5.58 -5.94 -8.75
N TYR A 150 -4.49 -6.02 -9.47
CA TYR A 150 -3.25 -6.66 -9.02
C TYR A 150 -2.27 -5.60 -8.51
N THR A 151 -1.82 -5.77 -7.29
CA THR A 151 -0.70 -5.00 -6.77
C THR A 151 0.59 -5.75 -7.07
N ILE A 152 1.41 -5.19 -7.94
CA ILE A 152 2.60 -5.84 -8.50
C ILE A 152 3.81 -4.97 -8.20
N SER A 153 4.91 -5.60 -7.76
CA SER A 153 6.20 -4.92 -7.66
C SER A 153 6.77 -4.63 -9.06
N LYS A 154 7.71 -3.71 -9.17
CA LYS A 154 8.42 -3.45 -10.44
C LYS A 154 9.14 -4.68 -11.00
N LYS A 155 9.48 -5.65 -10.16
CA LYS A 155 10.04 -6.95 -10.57
C LYS A 155 8.99 -7.93 -11.13
N GLY A 156 7.72 -7.51 -11.22
CA GLY A 156 6.64 -8.36 -11.73
C GLY A 156 6.06 -9.33 -10.69
N ILE A 157 6.48 -9.24 -9.43
CA ILE A 157 5.98 -10.11 -8.36
C ILE A 157 4.63 -9.59 -7.88
N VAL A 158 3.59 -10.41 -7.98
CA VAL A 158 2.26 -10.10 -7.46
C VAL A 158 2.29 -10.20 -5.93
N LYS A 159 1.82 -9.16 -5.25
CA LYS A 159 1.74 -9.07 -3.78
C LYS A 159 0.34 -9.27 -3.28
N SER A 160 -0.63 -8.68 -3.95
CA SER A 160 -2.04 -8.84 -3.60
C SER A 160 -2.94 -8.71 -4.83
N VAL A 161 -4.14 -9.27 -4.70
CA VAL A 161 -5.23 -9.12 -5.67
C VAL A 161 -6.46 -8.64 -4.92
N TYR A 162 -7.11 -7.61 -5.45
CA TYR A 162 -8.41 -7.15 -4.98
C TYR A 162 -9.47 -7.49 -6.02
N ILE A 163 -10.55 -8.12 -5.59
CA ILE A 163 -11.68 -8.50 -6.43
C ILE A 163 -12.84 -7.59 -6.09
N GLU A 164 -13.43 -6.97 -7.09
CA GLU A 164 -14.58 -6.10 -6.95
C GLU A 164 -15.71 -6.57 -7.85
N VAL A 165 -16.93 -6.59 -7.33
CA VAL A 165 -18.14 -6.87 -8.10
C VAL A 165 -18.85 -5.55 -8.36
N VAL A 166 -19.03 -5.20 -9.64
CA VAL A 166 -19.60 -3.93 -10.07
C VAL A 166 -20.83 -4.12 -10.94
N LYS A 167 -21.75 -3.15 -10.94
CA LYS A 167 -22.90 -3.15 -11.87
C LYS A 167 -22.45 -3.08 -13.32
N ASN A 168 -23.06 -3.91 -14.18
CA ASN A 168 -22.87 -3.82 -15.61
C ASN A 168 -23.72 -2.68 -16.18
N LYS A 169 -23.13 -1.48 -16.28
CA LYS A 169 -23.81 -0.28 -16.82
C LYS A 169 -24.33 -0.46 -18.25
N ASN A 170 -23.69 -1.30 -19.05
CA ASN A 170 -24.08 -1.52 -20.45
C ASN A 170 -25.38 -2.33 -20.60
N LYS A 171 -25.83 -3.02 -19.54
CA LYS A 171 -27.09 -3.80 -19.59
C LYS A 171 -28.32 -2.94 -19.32
N ASP A 172 -28.18 -1.87 -18.58
CA ASP A 172 -29.27 -0.95 -18.27
C ASP A 172 -29.63 -0.02 -19.47
N ASP A 173 -28.69 0.19 -20.41
CA ASP A 173 -28.90 1.03 -21.62
C ASP A 173 -29.74 0.34 -22.72
N PHE A 174 -30.03 -0.95 -22.57
CA PHE A 174 -30.84 -1.73 -23.56
C PHE A 174 -32.29 -1.97 -23.15
N LYS A 175 -32.80 -1.36 -22.09
CA LYS A 175 -34.24 -1.29 -21.87
C LYS A 175 -34.84 -0.25 -22.79
N VAL A 176 -35.09 -0.65 -24.05
CA VAL A 176 -35.94 0.09 -24.98
C VAL A 176 -37.33 0.10 -24.36
N GLU A 177 -37.81 1.27 -23.98
CA GLU A 177 -39.23 1.50 -23.67
C GLU A 177 -40.05 1.21 -24.92
N TYR A 178 -40.99 0.27 -24.80
CA TYR A 178 -42.05 0.07 -25.75
C TYR A 178 -43.27 0.88 -25.32
#